data_903dc5d234356af185cb60e2e29be907
#
_entry.id   903dc5d234356af185cb60e2e29be907
#
_cell.length_a   1.000
_cell.length_b   1.000
_cell.length_c   1.000
_cell.angle_alpha   90.00
_cell.angle_beta   90.00
_cell.angle_gamma   90.00
#
_symmetry.space_group_name_H-M   'P 1'
#
loop_
_entity.id
_entity.type
_entity.pdbx_description
1 polymer ?
#
loop_
_entity_poly.entity_id
_entity_poly.type
_entity_poly.pdbx_seq_one_letter_code
_entity_poly.pdbx_strand_id
1 'polypeptide(L)'
;MRNVYYASRSLDDTQDMAEKKEEFSTVIPAIWPIDRTKLRSVSSLFGMRKHPRYGYWKMHEGVDLAAPKGTPVYATGNAVVTIAGWKPGYGQVIELNHGFGYKTRYGHLTEMYVCEGDSVTRGQIIATVGNTGVSSGPHLHYEVRFRNQTVNPIHYFNKDMSPEAYID
;
A
#
# COMPACT_ATOMS: atom_id res chain seq x y z
N MET A 1 28.52 42.08 -4.04
CA MET A 1 27.34 41.66 -3.26
C MET A 1 26.26 40.90 -4.04
N ARG A 2 26.07 41.08 -5.36
CA ARG A 2 25.06 40.33 -6.14
C ARG A 2 25.31 38.81 -6.27
N ASN A 3 26.56 38.37 -6.43
CA ASN A 3 26.89 36.94 -6.65
C ASN A 3 26.67 36.04 -5.42
N VAL A 4 26.79 36.56 -4.20
CA VAL A 4 26.56 35.77 -2.97
C VAL A 4 25.06 35.47 -2.78
N TYR A 5 24.20 36.40 -3.15
CA TYR A 5 22.75 36.23 -3.03
C TYR A 5 22.20 35.17 -4.01
N TYR A 6 22.72 35.09 -5.24
CA TYR A 6 22.33 34.07 -6.21
C TYR A 6 22.85 32.69 -5.84
N ALA A 7 24.04 32.58 -5.27
CA ALA A 7 24.59 31.29 -4.82
C ALA A 7 23.82 30.73 -3.61
N SER A 8 23.42 31.56 -2.65
CA SER A 8 22.62 31.17 -1.51
C SER A 8 21.23 30.62 -1.96
N ARG A 9 20.54 31.34 -2.84
CA ARG A 9 19.22 30.93 -3.35
C ARG A 9 19.29 29.65 -4.17
N SER A 10 20.34 29.43 -4.95
CA SER A 10 20.56 28.18 -5.71
C SER A 10 20.85 26.98 -4.79
N LEU A 11 21.52 27.18 -3.65
CA LEU A 11 21.77 26.14 -2.64
C LEU A 11 20.49 25.78 -1.89
N ASP A 12 19.69 26.79 -1.50
CA ASP A 12 18.39 26.56 -0.85
C ASP A 12 17.43 25.82 -1.77
N ASP A 13 17.35 26.19 -3.06
CA ASP A 13 16.52 25.50 -4.06
C ASP A 13 16.95 24.04 -4.29
N THR A 14 18.27 23.76 -4.28
CA THR A 14 18.78 22.38 -4.44
C THR A 14 18.56 21.54 -3.20
N GLN A 15 18.64 22.11 -2.01
CA GLN A 15 18.36 21.42 -0.75
C GLN A 15 16.87 21.09 -0.64
N ASP A 16 15.97 22.02 -0.94
CA ASP A 16 14.52 21.82 -0.97
C ASP A 16 14.12 20.71 -1.97
N MET A 17 14.77 20.67 -3.14
CA MET A 17 14.56 19.60 -4.12
C MET A 17 15.05 18.24 -3.63
N ALA A 18 16.17 18.19 -2.89
CA ALA A 18 16.71 16.96 -2.34
C ALA A 18 15.81 16.41 -1.23
N GLU A 19 15.34 17.27 -0.31
CA GLU A 19 14.42 16.91 0.77
C GLU A 19 13.08 16.39 0.20
N LYS A 20 12.50 17.06 -0.79
CA LYS A 20 11.28 16.60 -1.47
C LYS A 20 11.46 15.26 -2.19
N LYS A 21 12.63 15.02 -2.77
CA LYS A 21 12.95 13.74 -3.41
C LYS A 21 13.05 12.61 -2.39
N GLU A 22 13.68 12.87 -1.25
CA GLU A 22 13.79 11.91 -0.15
C GLU A 22 12.41 11.62 0.43
N GLU A 23 11.63 12.64 0.77
CA GLU A 23 10.24 12.49 1.23
C GLU A 23 9.42 11.67 0.21
N PHE A 24 9.46 12.02 -1.08
CA PHE A 24 8.77 11.29 -2.12
C PHE A 24 9.16 9.81 -2.15
N SER A 25 10.45 9.49 -1.98
CA SER A 25 10.93 8.11 -1.99
C SER A 25 10.38 7.27 -0.84
N THR A 26 10.09 7.87 0.32
CA THR A 26 9.58 7.17 1.50
C THR A 26 8.07 6.92 1.45
N VAL A 27 7.32 7.73 0.70
CA VAL A 27 5.86 7.62 0.61
C VAL A 27 5.38 6.71 -0.52
N ILE A 28 6.18 6.50 -1.57
CA ILE A 28 5.80 5.58 -2.66
C ILE A 28 5.57 4.17 -2.08
N PRO A 29 4.45 3.49 -2.41
CA PRO A 29 4.16 2.13 -1.93
C PRO A 29 5.06 1.09 -2.61
N ALA A 30 6.34 1.02 -2.23
CA ALA A 30 7.39 0.30 -2.95
C ALA A 30 7.69 -1.11 -2.44
N ILE A 31 7.19 -1.50 -1.26
CA ILE A 31 7.45 -2.83 -0.69
C ILE A 31 6.22 -3.74 -0.82
N TRP A 32 6.45 -5.05 -0.65
CA TRP A 32 5.35 -6.01 -0.55
C TRP A 32 4.55 -5.76 0.74
N PRO A 33 3.20 -5.81 0.69
CA PRO A 33 2.36 -5.60 1.86
C PRO A 33 2.34 -6.80 2.83
N ILE A 34 2.93 -7.93 2.44
CA ILE A 34 3.15 -9.13 3.27
C ILE A 34 4.52 -9.70 3.01
N ASP A 35 5.08 -10.44 3.97
CA ASP A 35 6.31 -11.19 3.79
C ASP A 35 6.15 -12.22 2.66
N ARG A 36 7.06 -12.17 1.69
CA ARG A 36 7.07 -13.08 0.54
C ARG A 36 7.22 -14.55 0.93
N THR A 37 7.87 -14.84 2.06
CA THR A 37 8.01 -16.22 2.57
C THR A 37 6.67 -16.79 3.06
N LYS A 38 5.71 -15.93 3.41
CA LYS A 38 4.34 -16.30 3.81
C LYS A 38 3.35 -16.29 2.65
N LEU A 39 3.72 -15.69 1.52
CA LEU A 39 2.91 -15.66 0.31
C LEU A 39 2.82 -17.06 -0.31
N ARG A 40 1.61 -17.60 -0.39
CA ARG A 40 1.34 -18.88 -1.08
C ARG A 40 1.29 -18.71 -2.59
N SER A 41 0.56 -17.71 -3.05
CA SER A 41 0.41 -17.35 -4.46
C SER A 41 -0.23 -15.97 -4.63
N VAL A 42 -0.06 -15.37 -5.79
CA VAL A 42 -0.93 -14.29 -6.25
C VAL A 42 -2.18 -14.95 -6.84
N SER A 43 -3.25 -15.00 -6.06
CA SER A 43 -4.46 -15.77 -6.42
C SER A 43 -5.35 -15.04 -7.43
N SER A 44 -5.23 -13.72 -7.54
CA SER A 44 -5.92 -12.93 -8.56
C SER A 44 -5.14 -11.66 -8.90
N LEU A 45 -5.01 -11.40 -10.20
CA LEU A 45 -4.31 -10.23 -10.73
C LEU A 45 -5.24 -9.03 -10.89
N PHE A 46 -4.64 -7.84 -10.93
CA PHE A 46 -5.31 -6.58 -11.30
C PHE A 46 -5.81 -6.64 -12.75
N GLY A 47 -6.97 -6.05 -13.01
CA GLY A 47 -7.51 -5.86 -14.35
C GLY A 47 -8.85 -6.54 -14.59
N MET A 48 -9.30 -6.50 -15.85
CA MET A 48 -10.58 -7.11 -16.24
C MET A 48 -10.50 -8.63 -16.17
N ARG A 49 -11.43 -9.25 -15.42
CA ARG A 49 -11.54 -10.70 -15.31
C ARG A 49 -12.99 -11.16 -15.46
N LYS A 50 -13.16 -12.34 -16.00
CA LYS A 50 -14.48 -12.96 -16.09
C LYS A 50 -14.89 -13.48 -14.69
N HIS A 51 -16.07 -13.06 -14.21
CA HIS A 51 -16.57 -13.52 -12.92
C HIS A 51 -16.79 -15.04 -12.95
N PRO A 52 -16.19 -15.83 -12.04
CA PRO A 52 -16.17 -17.29 -12.16
C PRO A 52 -17.55 -17.91 -12.09
N ARG A 53 -18.49 -17.31 -11.35
CA ARG A 53 -19.85 -17.83 -11.16
C ARG A 53 -20.84 -17.30 -12.20
N TYR A 54 -20.74 -16.01 -12.56
CA TYR A 54 -21.78 -15.35 -13.36
C TYR A 54 -21.35 -15.06 -14.79
N GLY A 55 -20.09 -15.26 -15.13
CA GLY A 55 -19.58 -15.16 -16.50
C GLY A 55 -19.46 -13.75 -17.06
N TYR A 56 -19.89 -12.69 -16.34
CA TYR A 56 -19.67 -11.31 -16.79
C TYR A 56 -18.24 -10.82 -16.50
N TRP A 57 -17.81 -9.84 -17.27
CA TRP A 57 -16.51 -9.20 -17.06
C TRP A 57 -16.61 -8.19 -15.92
N LYS A 58 -15.66 -8.28 -14.97
CA LYS A 58 -15.55 -7.36 -13.84
C LYS A 58 -14.13 -6.90 -13.67
N MET A 59 -13.97 -5.60 -13.40
CA MET A 59 -12.68 -5.02 -13.03
C MET A 59 -12.29 -5.50 -11.63
N HIS A 60 -11.06 -6.02 -11.50
CA HIS A 60 -10.40 -6.26 -10.23
C HIS A 60 -9.45 -5.11 -9.94
N GLU A 61 -9.78 -4.29 -8.94
CA GLU A 61 -9.11 -3.01 -8.65
C GLU A 61 -7.78 -3.17 -7.91
N GLY A 62 -7.39 -4.40 -7.58
CA GLY A 62 -6.17 -4.71 -6.85
C GLY A 62 -5.57 -6.05 -7.23
N VAL A 63 -4.74 -6.59 -6.34
CA VAL A 63 -4.23 -7.96 -6.40
C VAL A 63 -4.64 -8.72 -5.14
N ASP A 64 -4.92 -10.00 -5.29
CA ASP A 64 -5.22 -10.89 -4.17
C ASP A 64 -4.00 -11.74 -3.85
N LEU A 65 -3.47 -11.57 -2.66
CA LEU A 65 -2.27 -12.23 -2.16
C LEU A 65 -2.68 -13.32 -1.17
N ALA A 66 -2.70 -14.59 -1.61
CA ALA A 66 -3.07 -15.72 -0.77
C ALA A 66 -1.99 -15.97 0.29
N ALA A 67 -2.38 -15.90 1.55
CA ALA A 67 -1.52 -16.13 2.70
C ALA A 67 -2.34 -16.69 3.87
N PRO A 68 -1.71 -17.37 4.85
CA PRO A 68 -2.41 -17.85 6.03
C PRO A 68 -3.10 -16.72 6.80
N LYS A 69 -4.27 -16.98 7.38
CA LYS A 69 -4.90 -16.07 8.34
C LYS A 69 -3.93 -15.75 9.48
N GLY A 70 -3.84 -14.48 9.88
CA GLY A 70 -2.92 -14.01 10.91
C GLY A 70 -1.53 -13.60 10.37
N THR A 71 -1.25 -13.77 9.07
CA THR A 71 -0.01 -13.24 8.48
C THR A 71 0.04 -11.73 8.63
N PRO A 72 1.17 -11.15 9.12
CA PRO A 72 1.31 -9.71 9.27
C PRO A 72 1.14 -8.97 7.93
N VAL A 73 0.46 -7.83 8.00
CA VAL A 73 0.29 -6.89 6.88
C VAL A 73 1.02 -5.60 7.21
N TYR A 74 1.82 -5.11 6.27
CA TYR A 74 2.72 -3.98 6.44
C TYR A 74 2.29 -2.77 5.62
N ALA A 75 2.49 -1.58 6.16
CA ALA A 75 2.37 -0.34 5.41
C ALA A 75 3.45 -0.29 4.31
N THR A 76 3.05 -0.09 3.07
CA THR A 76 3.95 -0.16 1.91
C THR A 76 4.73 1.12 1.64
N GLY A 77 4.39 2.20 2.32
CA GLY A 77 5.04 3.51 2.33
C GLY A 77 4.62 4.29 3.56
N ASN A 78 5.34 5.37 3.88
CA ASN A 78 4.92 6.30 4.92
C ASN A 78 3.55 6.89 4.56
N ALA A 79 2.65 7.02 5.53
CA ALA A 79 1.28 7.46 5.28
C ALA A 79 0.54 7.88 6.54
N VAL A 80 -0.65 8.45 6.33
CA VAL A 80 -1.67 8.64 7.37
C VAL A 80 -2.84 7.71 7.08
N VAL A 81 -3.36 7.05 8.11
CA VAL A 81 -4.55 6.19 8.01
C VAL A 81 -5.79 7.05 7.78
N THR A 82 -6.47 6.84 6.67
CA THR A 82 -7.71 7.57 6.33
C THR A 82 -8.98 6.74 6.56
N ILE A 83 -8.86 5.42 6.59
CA ILE A 83 -9.94 4.49 6.92
C ILE A 83 -9.35 3.34 7.72
N ALA A 84 -9.99 2.98 8.83
CA ALA A 84 -9.75 1.74 9.57
C ALA A 84 -11.10 1.23 10.10
N GLY A 85 -11.70 0.23 9.43
CA GLY A 85 -13.04 -0.24 9.81
C GLY A 85 -13.63 -1.22 8.80
N TRP A 86 -14.96 -1.37 8.87
CA TRP A 86 -15.70 -2.27 8.00
C TRP A 86 -16.19 -1.56 6.74
N LYS A 87 -16.04 -2.22 5.58
CA LYS A 87 -16.56 -1.73 4.30
C LYS A 87 -17.23 -2.89 3.53
N PRO A 88 -18.42 -2.68 2.96
CA PRO A 88 -19.08 -3.71 2.15
C PRO A 88 -18.18 -4.25 1.05
N GLY A 89 -18.12 -5.56 0.89
CA GLY A 89 -17.26 -6.25 -0.07
C GLY A 89 -15.84 -6.50 0.47
N TYR A 90 -15.19 -5.50 1.05
CA TYR A 90 -13.81 -5.57 1.57
C TYR A 90 -13.69 -6.21 2.96
N GLY A 91 -14.77 -6.22 3.76
CA GLY A 91 -14.71 -6.63 5.16
C GLY A 91 -13.96 -5.60 5.99
N GLN A 92 -13.11 -6.05 6.91
CA GLN A 92 -12.17 -5.19 7.63
C GLN A 92 -11.14 -4.62 6.64
N VAL A 93 -11.02 -3.29 6.63
CA VAL A 93 -10.22 -2.57 5.63
C VAL A 93 -9.44 -1.44 6.27
N ILE A 94 -8.20 -1.25 5.81
CA ILE A 94 -7.39 -0.07 6.07
C ILE A 94 -7.15 0.64 4.75
N GLU A 95 -7.27 1.98 4.74
CA GLU A 95 -6.81 2.82 3.65
C GLU A 95 -5.76 3.79 4.17
N LEU A 96 -4.63 3.89 3.46
CA LEU A 96 -3.52 4.78 3.75
C LEU A 96 -3.44 5.87 2.69
N ASN A 97 -3.26 7.11 3.12
CA ASN A 97 -2.92 8.24 2.26
C ASN A 97 -1.43 8.57 2.41
N HIS A 98 -0.68 8.33 1.35
CA HIS A 98 0.77 8.53 1.31
C HIS A 98 1.17 9.97 0.92
N GLY A 99 0.23 10.81 0.51
CA GLY A 99 0.55 12.07 -0.14
C GLY A 99 0.95 11.88 -1.61
N PHE A 100 1.33 12.96 -2.29
CA PHE A 100 1.73 12.98 -3.71
C PHE A 100 0.75 12.27 -4.67
N GLY A 101 -0.50 12.13 -4.27
CA GLY A 101 -1.56 11.46 -5.03
C GLY A 101 -1.64 9.94 -4.84
N TYR A 102 -0.79 9.33 -4.00
CA TYR A 102 -0.80 7.91 -3.72
C TYR A 102 -1.69 7.55 -2.53
N LYS A 103 -2.48 6.49 -2.70
CA LYS A 103 -3.21 5.80 -1.64
C LYS A 103 -3.07 4.30 -1.80
N THR A 104 -3.11 3.58 -0.69
CA THR A 104 -3.18 2.11 -0.70
C THR A 104 -4.35 1.63 0.14
N ARG A 105 -4.91 0.47 -0.24
CA ARG A 105 -6.02 -0.16 0.48
C ARG A 105 -5.70 -1.62 0.73
N TYR A 106 -6.04 -2.08 1.92
CA TYR A 106 -5.80 -3.41 2.44
C TYR A 106 -7.13 -3.99 2.90
N GLY A 107 -7.64 -5.01 2.23
CA GLY A 107 -8.95 -5.61 2.49
C GLY A 107 -8.89 -7.05 3.02
N HIS A 108 -10.04 -7.54 3.46
CA HIS A 108 -10.27 -8.87 4.04
C HIS A 108 -9.45 -9.15 5.30
N LEU A 109 -9.11 -8.07 6.05
CA LEU A 109 -8.30 -8.14 7.26
C LEU A 109 -9.05 -8.83 8.40
N THR A 110 -8.29 -9.30 9.41
CA THR A 110 -8.86 -9.87 10.64
C THR A 110 -8.61 -8.98 11.84
N GLU A 111 -7.36 -8.65 12.15
CA GLU A 111 -6.99 -7.73 13.22
C GLU A 111 -6.39 -6.46 12.63
N MET A 112 -6.71 -5.33 13.21
CA MET A 112 -6.17 -4.04 12.82
C MET A 112 -5.48 -3.41 14.04
N TYR A 113 -4.26 -2.90 13.86
CA TYR A 113 -3.43 -2.34 14.93
C TYR A 113 -3.31 -0.81 14.86
N VAL A 114 -4.02 -0.20 13.92
CA VAL A 114 -4.02 1.25 13.68
C VAL A 114 -5.45 1.76 13.58
N CYS A 115 -5.63 3.04 13.92
CA CYS A 115 -6.89 3.77 13.85
C CYS A 115 -6.81 4.88 12.81
N GLU A 116 -7.97 5.37 12.37
CA GLU A 116 -8.07 6.54 11.50
C GLU A 116 -7.38 7.75 12.16
N GLY A 117 -6.53 8.44 11.39
CA GLY A 117 -5.70 9.56 11.84
C GLY A 117 -4.29 9.19 12.28
N ASP A 118 -3.98 7.90 12.51
CA ASP A 118 -2.63 7.48 12.86
C ASP A 118 -1.65 7.70 11.72
N SER A 119 -0.42 8.10 12.07
CA SER A 119 0.71 8.11 11.15
C SER A 119 1.42 6.76 11.20
N VAL A 120 1.73 6.21 10.04
CA VAL A 120 2.45 4.94 9.89
C VAL A 120 3.69 5.11 9.04
N THR A 121 4.73 4.32 9.33
CA THR A 121 5.97 4.28 8.56
C THR A 121 5.98 3.05 7.64
N ARG A 122 6.72 3.14 6.54
CA ARG A 122 6.95 1.99 5.64
C ARG A 122 7.51 0.81 6.43
N GLY A 123 6.95 -0.40 6.24
CA GLY A 123 7.34 -1.61 6.95
C GLY A 123 6.68 -1.78 8.32
N GLN A 124 5.93 -0.80 8.82
CA GLN A 124 5.18 -0.96 10.06
C GLN A 124 4.05 -1.98 9.89
N ILE A 125 3.88 -2.88 10.86
CA ILE A 125 2.73 -3.81 10.90
C ILE A 125 1.47 -3.00 11.22
N ILE A 126 0.46 -3.09 10.35
CA ILE A 126 -0.80 -2.35 10.49
C ILE A 126 -2.00 -3.27 10.75
N ALA A 127 -1.90 -4.55 10.33
CA ALA A 127 -3.00 -5.50 10.44
C ALA A 127 -2.51 -6.95 10.28
N THR A 128 -3.46 -7.89 10.25
CA THR A 128 -3.23 -9.28 9.86
C THR A 128 -4.18 -9.72 8.75
N VAL A 129 -3.71 -10.63 7.90
CA VAL A 129 -4.51 -11.29 6.85
C VAL A 129 -5.68 -12.04 7.47
N GLY A 130 -6.85 -11.86 6.90
CA GLY A 130 -8.07 -12.54 7.33
C GLY A 130 -8.84 -13.18 6.17
N ASN A 131 -10.16 -13.26 6.38
CA ASN A 131 -11.11 -13.79 5.40
C ASN A 131 -12.47 -13.09 5.58
N THR A 132 -12.45 -11.80 5.96
CA THR A 132 -13.65 -11.01 6.23
C THR A 132 -14.23 -10.42 4.94
N GLY A 133 -15.51 -10.06 4.96
CA GLY A 133 -16.20 -9.55 3.78
C GLY A 133 -16.51 -10.61 2.73
N VAL A 134 -16.48 -10.25 1.45
CA VAL A 134 -16.75 -11.17 0.33
C VAL A 134 -15.44 -11.83 -0.10
N SER A 135 -15.12 -12.95 0.54
CA SER A 135 -13.87 -13.67 0.33
C SER A 135 -14.13 -15.19 0.34
N SER A 136 -13.45 -15.93 -0.53
CA SER A 136 -13.55 -17.38 -0.65
C SER A 136 -12.51 -18.16 0.17
N GLY A 137 -11.53 -17.48 0.74
CA GLY A 137 -10.44 -18.05 1.54
C GLY A 137 -9.47 -17.00 2.01
N PRO A 138 -8.58 -17.31 2.98
CA PRO A 138 -7.65 -16.34 3.53
C PRO A 138 -6.73 -15.73 2.48
N HIS A 139 -6.81 -14.41 2.29
CA HIS A 139 -5.94 -13.62 1.41
C HIS A 139 -5.97 -12.15 1.81
N LEU A 140 -4.98 -11.40 1.39
CA LEU A 140 -4.98 -9.95 1.41
C LEU A 140 -5.42 -9.44 0.03
N HIS A 141 -6.48 -8.64 -0.02
CA HIS A 141 -6.78 -7.80 -1.17
C HIS A 141 -6.02 -6.49 -1.05
N TYR A 142 -5.15 -6.16 -2.02
CA TYR A 142 -4.29 -4.99 -1.98
C TYR A 142 -4.46 -4.13 -3.22
N GLU A 143 -4.76 -2.83 -3.00
CA GLU A 143 -4.91 -1.84 -4.06
C GLU A 143 -3.84 -0.74 -3.92
N VAL A 144 -3.34 -0.28 -5.07
CA VAL A 144 -2.63 1.00 -5.20
C VAL A 144 -3.49 1.94 -6.03
N ARG A 145 -3.63 3.17 -5.57
CA ARG A 145 -4.34 4.24 -6.28
C ARG A 145 -3.40 5.42 -6.48
N PHE A 146 -3.40 5.94 -7.69
CA PHE A 146 -2.71 7.17 -8.02
C PHE A 146 -3.71 8.17 -8.59
N ARG A 147 -3.81 9.35 -7.96
CA ARG A 147 -4.80 10.39 -8.31
C ARG A 147 -6.23 9.84 -8.40
N ASN A 148 -6.61 9.05 -7.40
CA ASN A 148 -7.92 8.37 -7.26
C ASN A 148 -8.25 7.30 -8.33
N GLN A 149 -7.32 6.96 -9.21
CA GLN A 149 -7.46 5.84 -10.15
C GLN A 149 -6.69 4.62 -9.64
N THR A 150 -7.29 3.43 -9.71
CA THR A 150 -6.60 2.18 -9.39
C THR A 150 -5.56 1.87 -10.46
N VAL A 151 -4.37 1.48 -10.01
CA VAL A 151 -3.24 1.11 -10.85
C VAL A 151 -2.75 -0.29 -10.47
N ASN A 152 -2.05 -0.96 -11.38
CA ASN A 152 -1.58 -2.32 -11.12
C ASN A 152 -0.54 -2.35 -9.99
N PRO A 153 -0.84 -2.92 -8.82
CA PRO A 153 0.06 -2.93 -7.68
C PRO A 153 1.40 -3.64 -7.94
N ILE A 154 1.43 -4.62 -8.84
CA ILE A 154 2.65 -5.40 -9.12
C ILE A 154 3.78 -4.52 -9.65
N HIS A 155 3.47 -3.41 -10.32
CA HIS A 155 4.47 -2.49 -10.82
C HIS A 155 5.21 -1.72 -9.72
N TYR A 156 4.66 -1.70 -8.50
CA TYR A 156 5.22 -1.01 -7.34
C TYR A 156 6.04 -1.93 -6.43
N PHE A 157 5.89 -3.25 -6.58
CA PHE A 157 6.62 -4.19 -5.74
C PHE A 157 8.11 -4.21 -6.12
N ASN A 158 8.95 -3.69 -5.22
CA ASN A 158 10.39 -3.85 -5.38
C ASN A 158 10.77 -5.30 -5.03
N LYS A 159 11.43 -5.99 -5.96
CA LYS A 159 11.77 -7.41 -5.83
C LYS A 159 12.82 -7.67 -4.73
N ASP A 160 13.60 -6.66 -4.39
CA ASP A 160 14.75 -6.78 -3.50
C ASP A 160 14.47 -6.23 -2.08
N MET A 161 13.27 -5.71 -1.83
CA MET A 161 12.89 -5.10 -0.56
C MET A 161 11.83 -5.92 0.16
N SER A 162 12.24 -6.61 1.22
CA SER A 162 11.30 -7.23 2.16
C SER A 162 10.86 -6.23 3.23
N PRO A 163 9.67 -6.39 3.84
CA PRO A 163 9.21 -5.52 4.93
C PRO A 163 10.19 -5.46 6.10
N GLU A 164 10.86 -6.58 6.40
CA GLU A 164 11.81 -6.70 7.52
C GLU A 164 13.05 -5.81 7.35
N ALA A 165 13.40 -5.43 6.13
CA ALA A 165 14.54 -4.54 5.86
C ALA A 165 14.34 -3.10 6.39
N TYR A 166 13.14 -2.77 6.90
CA TYR A 166 12.78 -1.44 7.40
C TYR A 166 12.47 -1.41 8.91
N ILE A 167 12.71 -2.52 9.64
CA ILE A 167 12.40 -2.66 11.07
C ILE A 167 13.64 -2.39 11.95
N ASP A 168 14.63 -1.67 11.47
CA ASP A 168 15.79 -1.23 12.30
C ASP A 168 15.54 0.13 12.97
#